data_d06c6d3fb0d232f901aedc3095785d65
#
_entry.id   d06c6d3fb0d232f901aedc3095785d65
#
_cell.length_a   1.000
_cell.length_b   1.000
_cell.length_c   1.000
_cell.angle_alpha   90.00
_cell.angle_beta   90.00
_cell.angle_gamma   90.00
#
_symmetry.space_group_name_H-M   'P 1'
#
loop_
_entity.id
_entity.type
_entity.pdbx_description
1 polymer ?
#
loop_
_entity_poly.entity_id
_entity_poly.type
_entity_poly.pdbx_seq_one_letter_code
_entity_poly.pdbx_strand_id
1 'polypeptide(L)'
;PIHSSAASDVYKRQLRFQPGSRWILEDTGICTRPGQVTNLPAGRVFVMPKEGTAQGKIVLDGSWEGHTLGDPVQLTIKDGLLVSASGDKMSADIESFFDQSGEAMRSGKGHLVRTLSEFSFGMNPRAKKGLGLLEDQCWRGGAMFAFGNNTVLGGTASVHTNVRGLMTKPTVEIDGKPLMMEGKYTPRSI
;
A
#
# COMPACT_ATOMS: atom_id res chain seq x y z
N PRO A 1 10.37 8.41 9.65
CA PRO A 1 9.06 7.74 9.48
C PRO A 1 8.32 8.32 8.28
N ILE A 2 7.72 7.46 7.47
CA ILE A 2 6.87 7.88 6.35
C ILE A 2 5.46 8.08 6.90
N HIS A 3 4.89 9.28 6.69
CA HIS A 3 3.53 9.61 7.09
C HIS A 3 2.65 9.69 5.83
N SER A 4 1.52 9.03 5.82
CA SER A 4 0.49 9.26 4.82
C SER A 4 -0.79 9.76 5.48
N SER A 5 -1.36 10.85 4.97
CA SER A 5 -2.64 11.37 5.43
C SER A 5 -3.56 11.67 4.26
N ALA A 6 -4.83 11.31 4.36
CA ALA A 6 -5.87 11.77 3.46
C ALA A 6 -6.51 13.04 4.06
N ALA A 7 -6.67 14.07 3.24
CA ALA A 7 -7.15 15.37 3.67
C ALA A 7 -8.62 15.32 4.10
N SER A 8 -8.91 15.91 5.19
CA SER A 8 -10.02 16.63 5.84
C SER A 8 -10.18 16.29 7.32
N ASP A 9 -9.53 15.25 7.82
CA ASP A 9 -9.48 14.96 9.26
C ASP A 9 -8.05 14.47 9.58
N VAL A 10 -7.10 15.36 9.31
CA VAL A 10 -5.65 15.11 9.25
C VAL A 10 -5.10 14.37 10.47
N TYR A 11 -5.72 14.52 11.63
CA TYR A 11 -5.27 13.85 12.86
C TYR A 11 -5.85 12.45 13.08
N LYS A 12 -6.93 12.09 12.39
CA LYS A 12 -7.63 10.81 12.60
C LYS A 12 -7.34 9.75 11.53
N ARG A 13 -6.66 10.13 10.43
CA ARG A 13 -6.43 9.28 9.26
C ARG A 13 -4.97 9.27 8.86
N GLN A 14 -4.08 8.99 9.80
CA GLN A 14 -2.64 8.94 9.56
C GLN A 14 -2.12 7.54 9.77
N LEU A 15 -1.32 7.06 8.84
CA LEU A 15 -0.48 5.90 9.01
C LEU A 15 0.97 6.35 9.17
N ARG A 16 1.66 5.80 10.15
CA ARG A 16 3.10 5.99 10.37
C ARG A 16 3.78 4.63 10.38
N PHE A 17 4.92 4.54 9.74
CA PHE A 17 5.75 3.34 9.77
C PHE A 17 7.23 3.69 9.52
N GLN A 18 8.10 2.74 9.78
CA GLN A 18 9.53 2.83 9.49
C GLN A 18 9.89 1.82 8.40
N PRO A 19 10.67 2.19 7.39
CA PRO A 19 11.19 1.23 6.40
C PRO A 19 12.36 0.40 6.98
N GLY A 20 12.95 0.83 8.10
CA GLY A 20 14.14 0.21 8.65
C GLY A 20 15.33 0.35 7.71
N SER A 21 16.13 -0.72 7.58
CA SER A 21 17.25 -0.80 6.64
C SER A 21 16.85 -1.35 5.26
N ARG A 22 15.56 -1.42 4.95
CA ARG A 22 15.07 -1.99 3.69
C ARG A 22 15.27 -1.04 2.53
N TRP A 23 15.50 -1.63 1.37
CA TRP A 23 15.69 -0.89 0.13
C TRP A 23 14.38 -0.20 -0.28
N ILE A 24 14.53 1.01 -0.79
CA ILE A 24 13.49 1.66 -1.59
C ILE A 24 13.70 1.18 -3.01
N LEU A 25 12.66 0.66 -3.62
CA LEU A 25 12.71 0.04 -4.93
C LEU A 25 11.90 0.86 -5.93
N GLU A 26 12.36 0.83 -7.16
CA GLU A 26 11.69 1.51 -8.27
C GLU A 26 11.40 0.52 -9.41
N ASP A 27 10.22 0.65 -9.98
CA ASP A 27 9.83 -0.03 -11.21
C ASP A 27 9.79 1.00 -12.34
N THR A 28 10.87 1.06 -13.10
CA THR A 28 11.08 2.09 -14.12
C THR A 28 10.58 1.69 -15.50
N GLY A 29 10.29 0.40 -15.71
CA GLY A 29 9.97 -0.13 -17.03
C GLY A 29 11.18 -0.33 -17.94
N ILE A 30 12.39 -0.14 -17.43
CA ILE A 30 13.63 -0.19 -18.20
C ILE A 30 14.35 -1.52 -17.97
N CYS A 31 14.55 -2.28 -19.05
CA CYS A 31 15.33 -3.51 -19.06
C CYS A 31 16.58 -3.30 -19.95
N THR A 32 17.75 -3.13 -19.33
CA THR A 32 19.02 -2.86 -20.03
C THR A 32 20.00 -4.01 -19.96
N ARG A 33 19.69 -5.08 -19.21
CA ARG A 33 20.57 -6.23 -19.02
C ARG A 33 19.84 -7.54 -19.30
N PRO A 34 20.49 -8.56 -19.84
CA PRO A 34 19.92 -9.89 -20.01
C PRO A 34 19.38 -10.44 -18.67
N GLY A 35 18.22 -11.04 -18.68
CA GLY A 35 17.56 -11.61 -17.50
C GLY A 35 16.83 -10.60 -16.60
N GLN A 36 16.88 -9.32 -16.91
CA GLN A 36 16.12 -8.30 -16.20
C GLN A 36 14.63 -8.37 -16.57
N VAL A 37 13.75 -8.24 -15.56
CA VAL A 37 12.29 -8.24 -15.72
C VAL A 37 11.73 -6.93 -15.19
N THR A 38 10.75 -6.38 -15.87
CA THR A 38 9.97 -5.21 -15.44
C THR A 38 8.50 -5.39 -15.73
N ASN A 39 7.65 -4.59 -15.08
CA ASN A 39 6.21 -4.56 -15.37
C ASN A 39 5.89 -3.45 -16.37
N LEU A 40 4.80 -3.63 -17.11
CA LEU A 40 4.18 -2.62 -17.96
C LEU A 40 2.66 -2.60 -17.68
N PRO A 41 2.07 -1.43 -17.34
CA PRO A 41 2.73 -0.13 -17.16
C PRO A 41 3.71 -0.14 -16.00
N ALA A 42 4.72 0.73 -16.06
CA ALA A 42 5.72 0.95 -15.03
C ALA A 42 5.62 2.38 -14.48
N GLY A 43 6.47 2.71 -13.53
CA GLY A 43 6.55 4.03 -12.91
C GLY A 43 5.94 4.05 -11.52
N ARG A 44 6.49 3.24 -10.62
CA ARG A 44 6.18 3.30 -9.19
C ARG A 44 7.44 3.20 -8.36
N VAL A 45 7.37 3.78 -7.18
CA VAL A 45 8.36 3.60 -6.12
C VAL A 45 7.68 2.89 -4.95
N PHE A 46 8.36 1.93 -4.36
CA PHE A 46 7.79 1.15 -3.29
C PHE A 46 8.81 0.77 -2.21
N VAL A 47 8.31 0.58 -1.01
CA VAL A 47 9.08 0.20 0.17
C VAL A 47 8.27 -0.75 1.03
N MET A 48 8.95 -1.67 1.69
CA MET A 48 8.33 -2.55 2.67
C MET A 48 8.46 -1.96 4.06
N PRO A 49 7.36 -1.66 4.75
CA PRO A 49 7.40 -1.29 6.15
C PRO A 49 8.09 -2.38 6.99
N LYS A 50 8.93 -1.97 7.94
CA LYS A 50 9.46 -2.91 8.94
C LYS A 50 8.28 -3.41 9.78
N GLU A 51 8.19 -4.72 9.94
CA GLU A 51 7.13 -5.35 10.73
C GLU A 51 7.07 -4.78 12.15
N GLY A 52 5.88 -4.67 12.69
CA GLY A 52 5.64 -4.11 14.02
C GLY A 52 5.69 -2.58 14.12
N THR A 53 6.13 -1.86 13.07
CA THR A 53 6.30 -0.40 13.17
C THR A 53 5.13 0.41 12.66
N ALA A 54 4.26 -0.17 11.85
CA ALA A 54 3.14 0.55 11.27
C ALA A 54 2.00 0.71 12.29
N GLN A 55 1.54 1.96 12.45
CA GLN A 55 0.47 2.35 13.37
C GLN A 55 -0.41 3.41 12.74
N GLY A 56 -1.73 3.25 12.87
CA GLY A 56 -2.67 4.28 12.45
C GLY A 56 -3.78 3.79 11.54
N LYS A 57 -4.21 4.64 10.62
CA LYS A 57 -5.35 4.39 9.74
C LYS A 57 -5.03 4.72 8.30
N ILE A 58 -5.53 3.90 7.39
CA ILE A 58 -5.50 4.09 5.94
C ILE A 58 -6.94 4.29 5.48
N VAL A 59 -7.20 5.22 4.57
CA VAL A 59 -8.49 5.35 3.90
C VAL A 59 -8.30 5.06 2.43
N LEU A 60 -8.84 3.94 1.99
CA LEU A 60 -8.89 3.57 0.58
C LEU A 60 -10.13 4.19 -0.04
N ASP A 61 -9.96 5.00 -1.06
CA ASP A 61 -11.02 5.71 -1.79
C ASP A 61 -10.90 5.52 -3.32
N GLY A 62 -10.02 4.63 -3.74
CA GLY A 62 -9.79 4.30 -5.15
C GLY A 62 -10.26 2.91 -5.50
N SER A 63 -9.46 1.91 -5.19
CA SER A 63 -9.75 0.51 -5.51
C SER A 63 -9.24 -0.44 -4.43
N TRP A 64 -9.83 -1.66 -4.42
CA TRP A 64 -9.33 -2.83 -3.71
C TRP A 64 -9.18 -3.97 -4.71
N GLU A 65 -7.98 -4.54 -4.83
CA GLU A 65 -7.64 -5.60 -5.80
C GLU A 65 -8.08 -5.26 -7.25
N GLY A 66 -7.95 -3.99 -7.64
CA GLY A 66 -8.35 -3.50 -8.95
C GLY A 66 -9.86 -3.23 -9.13
N HIS A 67 -10.68 -3.55 -8.13
CA HIS A 67 -12.11 -3.22 -8.14
C HIS A 67 -12.33 -1.84 -7.54
N THR A 68 -12.96 -0.95 -8.29
CA THR A 68 -13.28 0.41 -7.83
C THR A 68 -14.20 0.36 -6.62
N LEU A 69 -13.85 1.10 -5.58
CA LEU A 69 -14.67 1.25 -4.37
C LEU A 69 -15.82 2.25 -4.63
N GLY A 70 -17.02 1.91 -4.15
CA GLY A 70 -18.18 2.79 -4.16
C GLY A 70 -18.05 3.92 -3.14
N ASP A 71 -17.75 3.54 -1.90
CA ASP A 71 -17.50 4.43 -0.78
C ASP A 71 -16.12 4.14 -0.16
N PRO A 72 -15.52 5.11 0.57
CA PRO A 72 -14.22 4.90 1.20
C PRO A 72 -14.24 3.81 2.28
N VAL A 73 -13.20 2.97 2.28
CA VAL A 73 -12.95 1.97 3.31
C VAL A 73 -11.80 2.42 4.20
N GLN A 74 -12.05 2.48 5.51
CA GLN A 74 -11.03 2.75 6.51
C GLN A 74 -10.45 1.46 7.05
N LEU A 75 -9.14 1.31 6.93
CA LEU A 75 -8.34 0.22 7.49
C LEU A 75 -7.60 0.72 8.72
N THR A 76 -7.71 0.00 9.84
CA THR A 76 -6.96 0.30 11.07
C THR A 76 -5.77 -0.63 11.17
N ILE A 77 -4.58 -0.05 11.34
CA ILE A 77 -3.30 -0.75 11.44
C ILE A 77 -2.75 -0.60 12.85
N LYS A 78 -2.39 -1.72 13.46
CA LYS A 78 -1.73 -1.76 14.76
C LYS A 78 -0.59 -2.77 14.72
N ASP A 79 0.59 -2.36 15.19
CA ASP A 79 1.79 -3.19 15.23
C ASP A 79 2.11 -3.86 13.88
N GLY A 80 1.90 -3.12 12.77
CA GLY A 80 2.14 -3.60 11.42
C GLY A 80 1.07 -4.52 10.84
N LEU A 81 -0.02 -4.78 11.56
CA LEU A 81 -1.11 -5.67 11.15
C LEU A 81 -2.41 -4.90 10.93
N LEU A 82 -3.17 -5.30 9.93
CA LEU A 82 -4.57 -4.87 9.76
C LEU A 82 -5.42 -5.50 10.87
N VAL A 83 -5.99 -4.67 11.73
CA VAL A 83 -6.83 -5.12 12.86
C VAL A 83 -8.31 -4.95 12.59
N SER A 84 -8.71 -4.00 11.74
CA SER A 84 -10.11 -3.85 11.33
C SER A 84 -10.25 -3.07 10.03
N ALA A 85 -11.31 -3.38 9.27
CA ALA A 85 -11.83 -2.61 8.15
C ALA A 85 -13.22 -2.08 8.50
N SER A 86 -13.56 -0.87 8.05
CA SER A 86 -14.87 -0.24 8.28
C SER A 86 -15.20 0.76 7.18
N GLY A 87 -16.49 1.04 6.97
CA GLY A 87 -16.98 1.99 5.96
C GLY A 87 -18.01 1.34 5.05
N ASP A 88 -17.64 1.11 3.81
CA ASP A 88 -18.50 0.51 2.79
C ASP A 88 -18.76 -0.99 3.00
N LYS A 89 -19.68 -1.56 2.21
CA LYS A 89 -19.94 -3.01 2.13
C LYS A 89 -18.69 -3.84 1.89
N MET A 90 -17.76 -3.34 1.09
CA MET A 90 -16.46 -3.96 0.85
C MET A 90 -15.65 -4.21 2.14
N SER A 91 -15.90 -3.46 3.23
CA SER A 91 -15.20 -3.66 4.50
C SER A 91 -15.45 -5.05 5.10
N ALA A 92 -16.68 -5.56 4.99
CA ALA A 92 -17.03 -6.90 5.45
C ALA A 92 -16.36 -7.99 4.59
N ASP A 93 -16.29 -7.78 3.28
CA ASP A 93 -15.63 -8.70 2.35
C ASP A 93 -14.11 -8.74 2.61
N ILE A 94 -13.50 -7.59 2.90
CA ILE A 94 -12.07 -7.50 3.28
C ILE A 94 -11.81 -8.28 4.57
N GLU A 95 -12.63 -8.09 5.60
CA GLU A 95 -12.47 -8.82 6.86
C GLU A 95 -12.62 -10.33 6.65
N SER A 96 -13.69 -10.75 5.97
CA SER A 96 -13.95 -12.15 5.66
C SER A 96 -12.81 -12.79 4.87
N PHE A 97 -12.25 -12.07 3.88
CA PHE A 97 -11.09 -12.54 3.12
C PHE A 97 -9.89 -12.82 4.02
N PHE A 98 -9.56 -11.91 4.94
CA PHE A 98 -8.40 -12.10 5.81
C PHE A 98 -8.63 -13.19 6.86
N ASP A 99 -9.85 -13.33 7.38
CA ASP A 99 -10.19 -14.40 8.32
C ASP A 99 -10.07 -15.77 7.65
N GLN A 100 -10.68 -15.97 6.49
CA GLN A 100 -10.60 -17.21 5.73
C GLN A 100 -9.15 -17.52 5.31
N SER A 101 -8.40 -16.51 4.85
CA SER A 101 -7.00 -16.69 4.48
C SER A 101 -6.13 -17.07 5.68
N GLY A 102 -6.42 -16.49 6.86
CA GLY A 102 -5.72 -16.81 8.10
C GLY A 102 -6.03 -18.22 8.60
N GLU A 103 -7.29 -18.63 8.55
CA GLU A 103 -7.74 -19.98 8.92
C GLU A 103 -7.14 -21.06 8.02
N ALA A 104 -6.96 -20.78 6.72
CA ALA A 104 -6.31 -21.68 5.77
C ALA A 104 -4.82 -21.95 6.09
N MET A 105 -4.19 -21.09 6.91
CA MET A 105 -2.80 -21.24 7.33
C MET A 105 -2.65 -22.26 8.46
N ARG A 106 -2.23 -23.48 8.13
CA ARG A 106 -2.06 -24.60 9.09
C ARG A 106 -0.93 -24.42 10.12
N SER A 107 -0.12 -23.37 9.99
CA SER A 107 1.13 -23.19 10.77
C SER A 107 0.96 -22.36 12.04
N GLY A 108 -0.25 -21.99 12.45
CA GLY A 108 -0.48 -21.03 13.55
C GLY A 108 -0.06 -19.59 13.24
N LYS A 109 0.38 -19.30 12.02
CA LYS A 109 0.84 -17.99 11.55
C LYS A 109 -0.22 -17.24 10.74
N GLY A 110 -1.49 -17.61 10.89
CA GLY A 110 -2.61 -17.02 10.13
C GLY A 110 -2.70 -15.49 10.24
N HIS A 111 -2.32 -14.92 11.39
CA HIS A 111 -2.30 -13.48 11.60
C HIS A 111 -1.37 -12.74 10.62
N LEU A 112 -0.34 -13.40 10.05
CA LEU A 112 0.61 -12.78 9.12
C LEU A 112 -0.01 -12.42 7.76
N VAL A 113 -1.17 -12.99 7.39
CA VAL A 113 -1.90 -12.59 6.17
C VAL A 113 -2.34 -11.12 6.25
N ARG A 114 -2.47 -10.58 7.45
CA ARG A 114 -2.85 -9.19 7.74
C ARG A 114 -1.66 -8.22 7.83
N THR A 115 -0.42 -8.67 7.56
CA THR A 115 0.79 -7.85 7.61
C THR A 115 0.73 -6.76 6.55
N LEU A 116 0.93 -5.49 6.94
CA LEU A 116 1.19 -4.40 5.99
C LEU A 116 2.54 -4.66 5.31
N SER A 117 2.49 -5.17 4.08
CA SER A 117 3.64 -5.73 3.39
C SER A 117 4.34 -4.75 2.45
N GLU A 118 3.60 -3.78 1.88
CA GLU A 118 4.15 -2.81 0.93
C GLU A 118 3.44 -1.46 1.07
N PHE A 119 4.19 -0.40 0.92
CA PHE A 119 3.70 0.93 0.61
C PHE A 119 4.33 1.37 -0.71
N SER A 120 3.52 1.88 -1.63
CA SER A 120 4.01 2.39 -2.90
C SER A 120 3.26 3.64 -3.34
N PHE A 121 3.86 4.40 -4.25
CA PHE A 121 3.22 5.54 -4.91
C PHE A 121 3.57 5.57 -6.39
N GLY A 122 2.56 5.90 -7.20
CA GLY A 122 2.67 5.95 -8.64
C GLY A 122 3.30 7.25 -9.13
N MET A 123 4.16 7.16 -10.14
CA MET A 123 4.87 8.29 -10.75
C MET A 123 4.58 8.42 -12.25
N ASN A 124 3.84 7.48 -12.86
CA ASN A 124 3.57 7.49 -14.28
C ASN A 124 2.43 8.48 -14.62
N PRO A 125 2.73 9.60 -15.33
CA PRO A 125 1.71 10.59 -15.68
C PRO A 125 0.74 10.12 -16.77
N ARG A 126 1.03 9.01 -17.44
CA ARG A 126 0.18 8.42 -18.49
C ARG A 126 -0.71 7.31 -17.97
N ALA A 127 -0.39 6.73 -16.81
CA ALA A 127 -1.23 5.74 -16.16
C ALA A 127 -2.55 6.36 -15.71
N LYS A 128 -3.62 5.58 -15.76
CA LYS A 128 -4.99 6.00 -15.41
C LYS A 128 -5.50 5.16 -14.26
N LYS A 129 -6.19 5.80 -13.31
CA LYS A 129 -6.84 5.08 -12.22
C LYS A 129 -8.11 4.36 -12.69
N GLY A 130 -8.43 3.25 -12.05
CA GLY A 130 -9.66 2.49 -12.31
C GLY A 130 -9.59 1.59 -13.54
N LEU A 131 -8.40 1.36 -14.10
CA LEU A 131 -8.19 0.44 -15.23
C LEU A 131 -7.65 -0.94 -14.80
N GLY A 132 -7.55 -1.16 -13.51
CA GLY A 132 -7.08 -2.40 -12.93
C GLY A 132 -5.79 -2.25 -12.13
N LEU A 133 -5.45 -3.29 -11.38
CA LEU A 133 -4.42 -3.27 -10.35
C LEU A 133 -3.05 -2.78 -10.84
N LEU A 134 -2.60 -3.23 -12.01
CA LEU A 134 -1.27 -2.86 -12.56
C LEU A 134 -1.21 -1.38 -12.96
N GLU A 135 -2.28 -0.84 -13.51
CA GLU A 135 -2.38 0.56 -13.90
C GLU A 135 -2.48 1.46 -12.66
N ASP A 136 -3.36 1.09 -11.71
CA ASP A 136 -3.63 1.84 -10.49
C ASP A 136 -2.37 2.07 -9.65
N GLN A 137 -1.50 1.05 -9.53
CA GLN A 137 -0.27 1.18 -8.74
C GLN A 137 0.80 2.11 -9.36
N CYS A 138 0.71 2.35 -10.66
CA CYS A 138 1.62 3.24 -11.38
C CYS A 138 1.06 4.66 -11.55
N TRP A 139 -0.24 4.85 -11.33
CA TRP A 139 -0.91 6.12 -11.54
C TRP A 139 -0.34 7.24 -10.67
N ARG A 140 0.14 8.32 -11.34
CA ARG A 140 0.75 9.46 -10.66
C ARG A 140 -0.27 10.21 -9.81
N GLY A 141 -0.01 10.30 -8.51
CA GLY A 141 -0.88 10.96 -7.53
C GLY A 141 -1.67 9.99 -6.65
N GLY A 142 -1.50 8.68 -6.85
CA GLY A 142 -2.01 7.64 -5.96
C GLY A 142 -0.95 7.07 -5.04
N ALA A 143 -1.37 6.52 -3.91
CA ALA A 143 -0.58 5.63 -3.06
C ALA A 143 -1.29 4.29 -2.89
N MET A 144 -0.53 3.23 -2.87
CA MET A 144 -1.04 1.88 -2.73
C MET A 144 -0.44 1.20 -1.51
N PHE A 145 -1.26 0.45 -0.81
CA PHE A 145 -0.89 -0.36 0.34
C PHE A 145 -1.15 -1.82 0.02
N ALA A 146 -0.18 -2.69 0.30
CA ALA A 146 -0.35 -4.12 0.16
C ALA A 146 -0.32 -4.82 1.52
N PHE A 147 -1.00 -5.96 1.60
CA PHE A 147 -1.08 -6.80 2.79
C PHE A 147 -0.74 -8.24 2.44
N GLY A 148 -0.02 -8.91 3.33
CA GLY A 148 0.33 -10.31 3.21
C GLY A 148 1.83 -10.55 3.05
N ASN A 149 2.23 -11.29 2.01
CA ASN A 149 3.62 -11.70 1.80
C ASN A 149 4.56 -10.53 1.55
N ASN A 150 5.70 -10.51 2.25
CA ASN A 150 6.77 -9.54 2.04
C ASN A 150 8.17 -10.18 1.98
N THR A 151 8.25 -11.51 1.86
CA THR A 151 9.53 -12.24 1.90
C THR A 151 10.43 -11.97 0.70
N VAL A 152 9.85 -11.66 -0.45
CA VAL A 152 10.59 -11.41 -1.71
C VAL A 152 11.56 -10.25 -1.57
N LEU A 153 11.28 -9.29 -0.68
CA LEU A 153 12.07 -8.08 -0.46
C LEU A 153 12.58 -7.97 0.98
N GLY A 154 12.86 -9.11 1.62
CA GLY A 154 13.52 -9.18 2.92
C GLY A 154 12.60 -9.05 4.13
N GLY A 155 11.29 -9.22 3.96
CA GLY A 155 10.34 -9.33 5.05
C GLY A 155 10.26 -10.72 5.66
N THR A 156 9.52 -10.85 6.74
CA THR A 156 9.36 -12.11 7.51
C THR A 156 7.98 -12.74 7.38
N ALA A 157 7.01 -12.03 6.79
CA ALA A 157 5.66 -12.54 6.58
C ALA A 157 5.62 -13.47 5.34
N SER A 158 5.80 -14.78 5.59
CA SER A 158 5.73 -15.82 4.57
C SER A 158 4.31 -16.39 4.54
N VAL A 159 3.47 -15.85 3.69
CA VAL A 159 2.07 -16.24 3.51
C VAL A 159 1.71 -16.28 2.03
N HIS A 160 0.56 -16.88 1.69
CA HIS A 160 0.10 -17.01 0.31
C HIS A 160 -0.67 -15.77 -0.19
N THR A 161 -1.05 -14.86 0.71
CA THR A 161 -1.81 -13.64 0.37
C THR A 161 -0.89 -12.50 -0.06
N ASN A 162 -1.35 -11.71 -1.02
CA ASN A 162 -0.75 -10.42 -1.40
C ASN A 162 -1.85 -9.58 -2.07
N VAL A 163 -2.57 -8.80 -1.29
CA VAL A 163 -3.71 -7.99 -1.74
C VAL A 163 -3.43 -6.50 -1.59
N ARG A 164 -4.03 -5.67 -2.43
CA ARG A 164 -3.68 -4.24 -2.54
C ARG A 164 -4.90 -3.34 -2.59
N GLY A 165 -4.74 -2.16 -1.98
CA GLY A 165 -5.74 -1.10 -2.03
C GLY A 165 -5.14 0.26 -2.37
N LEU A 166 -5.88 1.04 -3.17
CA LEU A 166 -5.50 2.37 -3.68
C LEU A 166 -6.11 3.49 -2.87
N MET A 167 -5.28 4.47 -2.49
CA MET A 167 -5.67 5.79 -2.00
C MET A 167 -5.43 6.83 -3.11
N THR A 168 -6.44 7.65 -3.46
CA THR A 168 -6.36 8.52 -4.64
C THR A 168 -5.74 9.90 -4.40
N LYS A 169 -5.77 10.41 -3.18
CA LYS A 169 -5.23 11.74 -2.85
C LYS A 169 -4.39 11.70 -1.57
N PRO A 170 -3.32 10.91 -1.55
CA PRO A 170 -2.47 10.83 -0.36
C PRO A 170 -1.72 12.13 -0.11
N THR A 171 -1.48 12.43 1.17
CA THR A 171 -0.39 13.28 1.59
C THR A 171 0.70 12.38 2.15
N VAL A 172 1.89 12.49 1.63
CA VAL A 172 3.05 11.66 2.01
C VAL A 172 4.18 12.55 2.49
N GLU A 173 4.68 12.25 3.67
CA GLU A 173 5.84 12.93 4.26
C GLU A 173 6.93 11.90 4.56
N ILE A 174 8.18 12.27 4.32
CA ILE A 174 9.37 11.50 4.66
C ILE A 174 10.21 12.34 5.61
N ASP A 175 10.39 11.85 6.84
CA ASP A 175 11.13 12.56 7.90
C ASP A 175 10.64 14.02 8.10
N GLY A 176 9.30 14.19 8.08
CA GLY A 176 8.65 15.50 8.25
C GLY A 176 8.73 16.43 7.04
N LYS A 177 9.25 15.96 5.91
CA LYS A 177 9.29 16.72 4.65
C LYS A 177 8.22 16.21 3.70
N PRO A 178 7.37 17.08 3.14
CA PRO A 178 6.34 16.67 2.22
C PRO A 178 6.94 16.23 0.88
N LEU A 179 6.65 14.99 0.50
CA LEU A 179 6.91 14.42 -0.83
C LEU A 179 5.73 14.67 -1.75
N MET A 180 4.52 14.49 -1.22
CA MET A 180 3.26 14.62 -1.95
C MET A 180 2.20 15.23 -1.03
N MET A 181 1.37 16.12 -1.56
CA MET A 181 0.24 16.72 -0.86
C MET A 181 -1.03 16.56 -1.72
N GLU A 182 -2.04 15.88 -1.15
CA GLU A 182 -3.31 15.62 -1.83
C GLU A 182 -3.13 15.05 -3.26
N GLY A 183 -2.22 14.10 -3.41
CA GLY A 183 -1.90 13.46 -4.68
C GLY A 183 -0.99 14.27 -5.62
N LYS A 184 -0.52 15.44 -5.20
CA LYS A 184 0.38 16.29 -6.02
C LYS A 184 1.79 16.25 -5.44
N TYR A 185 2.77 15.90 -6.28
CA TYR A 185 4.18 15.96 -5.89
C TYR A 185 4.63 17.39 -5.62
N THR A 186 5.42 17.58 -4.55
CA THR A 186 5.97 18.89 -4.22
C THR A 186 7.14 19.22 -5.16
N PRO A 187 7.41 20.52 -5.48
CA PRO A 187 8.47 20.89 -6.41
C PRO A 187 9.89 20.46 -6.03
N ARG A 188 10.10 20.08 -4.77
CA ARG A 188 11.41 19.56 -4.27
C ARG A 188 11.53 18.04 -4.37
N SER A 189 10.52 17.37 -4.89
CA SER A 189 10.43 15.89 -4.96
C SER A 189 10.78 15.35 -6.33
N ILE A 190 11.09 16.23 -7.29
CA ILE A 190 11.39 15.86 -8.69
C ILE A 190 12.74 16.43 -9.04
#